data_4c3351ce41ecfdbf7f729f693a004705
#
_entry.id   4c3351ce41ecfdbf7f729f693a004705
#
_cell.length_a   1.000
_cell.length_b   1.000
_cell.length_c   1.000
_cell.angle_alpha   90.00
_cell.angle_beta   90.00
_cell.angle_gamma   90.00
#
_symmetry.space_group_name_H-M   'P 1'
#
loop_
_entity.id
_entity.type
_entity.pdbx_description
1 polymer ?
#
loop_
_entity_poly.entity_id
_entity_poly.type
_entity_poly.pdbx_seq_one_letter_code
_entity_poly.pdbx_strand_id
1 'polypeptide(L)'
;MKHYFIGALALIFSTFIGSCGDAIMKFISSTGFQWYHFFAIGNTFSIIGLLIAMHFVGGIKKNLTFKKYNVPVFRGIIFTSMPLMAFLSLNHVPISTYTTLMMLAPLNTVILSYFILNEKINNISIIAVIFGFSGVLFFLKPSAGLSIFLLGPIYISVFQAVMFITAKKYHELGSSIGYTFFLWIFPTLLSYVFFLTDPIIPSMNNLIIIICGAVFLLISVFLWNYAYYQAGNYTQKISPYIYSQIIWGGLIGIIYFKEKIDFYMLVGALIIIFSGIITMKKK
;
A
#
# COMPACT_ATOMS: atom_id res chain seq x y z
N MET A 1 5.30 -26.23 3.85
CA MET A 1 6.53 -25.39 3.89
C MET A 1 6.74 -24.59 2.59
N LYS A 2 6.67 -25.19 1.38
CA LYS A 2 6.88 -24.49 0.10
C LYS A 2 5.98 -23.25 -0.10
N HIS A 3 4.68 -23.37 0.17
CA HIS A 3 3.71 -22.27 0.03
C HIS A 3 3.98 -21.09 0.99
N TYR A 4 4.39 -21.38 2.23
CA TYR A 4 4.81 -20.35 3.18
C TYR A 4 6.00 -19.54 2.66
N PHE A 5 7.04 -20.23 2.17
CA PHE A 5 8.25 -19.59 1.69
C PHE A 5 7.99 -18.73 0.45
N ILE A 6 7.18 -19.22 -0.51
CA ILE A 6 6.79 -18.46 -1.69
C ILE A 6 6.00 -17.20 -1.28
N GLY A 7 5.04 -17.33 -0.35
CA GLY A 7 4.27 -16.19 0.14
C GLY A 7 5.14 -15.15 0.84
N ALA A 8 6.08 -15.57 1.68
CA ALA A 8 7.00 -14.67 2.38
C ALA A 8 7.92 -13.92 1.40
N LEU A 9 8.53 -14.61 0.43
CA LEU A 9 9.37 -13.99 -0.59
C LEU A 9 8.56 -13.02 -1.46
N ALA A 10 7.37 -13.42 -1.91
CA ALA A 10 6.51 -12.55 -2.70
C ALA A 10 6.14 -11.26 -1.93
N LEU A 11 5.91 -11.35 -0.62
CA LEU A 11 5.60 -10.19 0.21
C LEU A 11 6.80 -9.26 0.39
N ILE A 12 8.00 -9.81 0.65
CA ILE A 12 9.24 -9.02 0.75
C ILE A 12 9.52 -8.32 -0.58
N PHE A 13 9.34 -9.01 -1.71
CA PHE A 13 9.58 -8.44 -3.03
C PHE A 13 8.52 -7.39 -3.39
N SER A 14 7.26 -7.63 -3.00
CA SER A 14 6.18 -6.66 -3.11
C SER A 14 6.52 -5.34 -2.40
N THR A 15 6.95 -5.42 -1.13
CA THR A 15 7.30 -4.23 -0.33
C THR A 15 8.51 -3.49 -0.90
N PHE A 16 9.50 -4.20 -1.44
CA PHE A 16 10.65 -3.60 -2.12
C PHE A 16 10.22 -2.82 -3.37
N ILE A 17 9.51 -3.48 -4.29
CA ILE A 17 9.02 -2.83 -5.53
C ILE A 17 8.06 -1.68 -5.21
N GLY A 18 7.19 -1.85 -4.20
CA GLY A 18 6.29 -0.79 -3.74
C GLY A 18 7.06 0.44 -3.27
N SER A 19 8.09 0.25 -2.45
CA SER A 19 8.95 1.36 -1.99
C SER A 19 9.68 2.05 -3.14
N CYS A 20 10.08 1.31 -4.18
CA CYS A 20 10.63 1.92 -5.40
C CYS A 20 9.57 2.74 -6.16
N GLY A 21 8.34 2.25 -6.25
CA GLY A 21 7.21 2.99 -6.83
C GLY A 21 6.88 4.27 -6.06
N ASP A 22 6.85 4.20 -4.72
CA ASP A 22 6.68 5.36 -3.83
C ASP A 22 7.79 6.39 -4.01
N ALA A 23 9.03 5.93 -4.18
CA ALA A 23 10.18 6.80 -4.43
C ALA A 23 10.08 7.53 -5.77
N ILE A 24 9.66 6.83 -6.83
CA ILE A 24 9.43 7.43 -8.14
C ILE A 24 8.28 8.46 -8.06
N MET A 25 7.20 8.12 -7.37
CA MET A 25 6.09 9.03 -7.14
C MET A 25 6.53 10.29 -6.39
N LYS A 26 7.36 10.15 -5.35
CA LYS A 26 7.98 11.27 -4.63
C LYS A 26 8.85 12.13 -5.55
N PHE A 27 9.67 11.51 -6.38
CA PHE A 27 10.52 12.21 -7.34
C PHE A 27 9.67 13.02 -8.34
N ILE A 28 8.67 12.40 -8.96
CA ILE A 28 7.79 13.07 -9.93
C ILE A 28 7.00 14.21 -9.29
N SER A 29 6.53 14.04 -8.04
CA SER A 29 5.83 15.11 -7.32
C SER A 29 6.69 16.35 -7.11
N SER A 30 8.02 16.19 -6.99
CA SER A 30 8.97 17.30 -6.84
C SER A 30 9.29 18.03 -8.16
N THR A 31 8.89 17.47 -9.30
CA THR A 31 9.13 18.08 -10.64
C THR A 31 7.97 18.93 -11.14
N GLY A 32 6.95 19.21 -10.30
CA GLY A 32 5.80 20.03 -10.65
C GLY A 32 4.60 19.26 -11.19
N PHE A 33 4.73 17.96 -11.44
CA PHE A 33 3.59 17.13 -11.80
C PHE A 33 2.63 16.98 -10.62
N GLN A 34 1.34 17.03 -10.92
CA GLN A 34 0.29 16.77 -9.96
C GLN A 34 -0.07 15.28 -9.92
N TRP A 35 -0.76 14.84 -8.89
CA TRP A 35 -1.18 13.44 -8.72
C TRP A 35 -1.97 12.90 -9.92
N TYR A 36 -2.84 13.72 -10.52
CA TYR A 36 -3.65 13.31 -11.66
C TYR A 36 -2.83 13.12 -12.94
N HIS A 37 -1.74 13.85 -13.13
CA HIS A 37 -0.80 13.59 -14.24
C HIS A 37 -0.14 12.23 -14.10
N PHE A 38 0.36 11.92 -12.89
CA PHE A 38 1.01 10.64 -12.62
C PHE A 38 0.06 9.46 -12.82
N PHE A 39 -1.15 9.53 -12.22
CA PHE A 39 -2.07 8.40 -12.28
C PHE A 39 -2.84 8.30 -13.61
N ALA A 40 -3.20 9.39 -14.28
CA ALA A 40 -3.83 9.32 -15.59
C ALA A 40 -2.89 8.66 -16.62
N ILE A 41 -1.65 9.13 -16.70
CA ILE A 41 -0.68 8.60 -17.65
C ILE A 41 -0.22 7.21 -17.24
N GLY A 42 0.35 7.07 -16.04
CA GLY A 42 0.99 5.84 -15.58
C GLY A 42 0.02 4.66 -15.45
N ASN A 43 -1.16 4.89 -14.84
CA ASN A 43 -2.14 3.82 -14.66
C ASN A 43 -2.75 3.35 -15.98
N THR A 44 -2.83 4.20 -17.01
CA THR A 44 -3.29 3.76 -18.33
C THR A 44 -2.41 2.66 -18.88
N PHE A 45 -1.10 2.83 -18.84
CA PHE A 45 -0.15 1.78 -19.26
C PHE A 45 -0.22 0.55 -18.33
N SER A 46 -0.38 0.77 -17.03
CA SER A 46 -0.56 -0.31 -16.05
C SER A 46 -1.82 -1.14 -16.32
N ILE A 47 -2.94 -0.50 -16.66
CA ILE A 47 -4.20 -1.17 -16.99
C ILE A 47 -4.08 -1.95 -18.29
N ILE A 48 -3.43 -1.39 -19.32
CA ILE A 48 -3.15 -2.09 -20.57
C ILE A 48 -2.33 -3.35 -20.29
N GLY A 49 -1.24 -3.23 -19.52
CA GLY A 49 -0.43 -4.38 -19.11
C GLY A 49 -1.22 -5.42 -18.33
N LEU A 50 -2.14 -4.99 -17.45
CA LEU A 50 -3.00 -5.87 -16.68
C LEU A 50 -4.02 -6.60 -17.57
N LEU A 51 -4.61 -5.94 -18.56
CA LEU A 51 -5.52 -6.56 -19.53
C LEU A 51 -4.78 -7.60 -20.40
N ILE A 52 -3.56 -7.30 -20.82
CA ILE A 52 -2.69 -8.25 -21.52
C ILE A 52 -2.42 -9.46 -20.62
N ALA A 53 -2.04 -9.25 -19.36
CA ALA A 53 -1.82 -10.33 -18.41
C ALA A 53 -3.07 -11.20 -18.21
N MET A 54 -4.25 -10.58 -18.09
CA MET A 54 -5.54 -11.30 -17.98
C MET A 54 -5.82 -12.16 -19.21
N HIS A 55 -5.46 -11.68 -20.41
CA HIS A 55 -5.65 -12.46 -21.63
C HIS A 55 -4.91 -13.79 -21.55
N PHE A 56 -3.65 -13.78 -21.08
CA PHE A 56 -2.85 -14.99 -20.93
C PHE A 56 -3.21 -15.84 -19.71
N VAL A 57 -3.79 -15.24 -18.66
CA VAL A 57 -4.17 -15.93 -17.41
C VAL A 57 -5.66 -16.21 -17.38
N GLY A 58 -6.13 -17.04 -18.29
CA GLY A 58 -7.51 -17.57 -18.32
C GLY A 58 -8.54 -16.70 -19.01
N GLY A 59 -8.13 -15.59 -19.66
CA GLY A 59 -8.99 -14.70 -20.43
C GLY A 59 -9.59 -13.52 -19.63
N ILE A 60 -9.78 -12.40 -20.32
CA ILE A 60 -10.27 -11.13 -19.72
C ILE A 60 -11.66 -11.33 -19.10
N LYS A 61 -12.59 -11.93 -19.88
CA LYS A 61 -13.98 -12.14 -19.41
C LYS A 61 -14.03 -12.94 -18.11
N LYS A 62 -13.28 -14.04 -18.01
CA LYS A 62 -13.23 -14.88 -16.82
C LYS A 62 -12.71 -14.11 -15.60
N ASN A 63 -11.65 -13.32 -15.78
CA ASN A 63 -11.03 -12.57 -14.70
C ASN A 63 -11.87 -11.39 -14.23
N LEU A 64 -12.69 -10.81 -15.11
CA LEU A 64 -13.60 -9.70 -14.74
C LEU A 64 -15.00 -10.18 -14.34
N THR A 65 -15.27 -11.48 -14.28
CA THR A 65 -16.55 -12.01 -13.81
C THR A 65 -16.55 -12.15 -12.30
N PHE A 66 -17.52 -11.52 -11.64
CA PHE A 66 -17.72 -11.56 -10.19
C PHE A 66 -19.10 -12.11 -9.85
N LYS A 67 -19.20 -12.84 -8.74
CA LYS A 67 -20.50 -13.27 -8.19
C LYS A 67 -21.33 -12.08 -7.68
N LYS A 68 -20.66 -11.01 -7.24
CA LYS A 68 -21.27 -9.73 -6.77
C LYS A 68 -20.37 -8.57 -7.18
N TYR A 69 -20.80 -7.74 -8.12
CA TYR A 69 -20.01 -6.61 -8.64
C TYR A 69 -19.94 -5.41 -7.69
N ASN A 70 -20.89 -5.26 -6.78
CA ASN A 70 -20.86 -4.18 -5.79
C ASN A 70 -19.59 -4.23 -4.92
N VAL A 71 -19.03 -5.42 -4.68
CA VAL A 71 -17.82 -5.56 -3.84
C VAL A 71 -16.57 -4.99 -4.51
N PRO A 72 -16.15 -5.41 -5.73
CA PRO A 72 -14.98 -4.83 -6.39
C PRO A 72 -15.16 -3.34 -6.71
N VAL A 73 -16.37 -2.89 -7.06
CA VAL A 73 -16.67 -1.48 -7.30
C VAL A 73 -16.48 -0.66 -6.03
N PHE A 74 -17.08 -1.05 -4.91
CA PHE A 74 -16.95 -0.36 -3.63
C PHE A 74 -15.48 -0.31 -3.15
N ARG A 75 -14.76 -1.42 -3.27
CA ARG A 75 -13.33 -1.46 -2.97
C ARG A 75 -12.51 -0.52 -3.85
N GLY A 76 -12.81 -0.47 -5.16
CA GLY A 76 -12.14 0.44 -6.10
C GLY A 76 -12.39 1.91 -5.79
N ILE A 77 -13.64 2.28 -5.46
CA ILE A 77 -13.99 3.64 -5.07
C ILE A 77 -13.23 4.06 -3.79
N ILE A 78 -13.25 3.23 -2.76
CA ILE A 78 -12.51 3.52 -1.52
C ILE A 78 -11.00 3.63 -1.80
N PHE A 79 -10.46 2.69 -2.59
CA PHE A 79 -9.03 2.69 -2.92
C PHE A 79 -8.59 3.98 -3.62
N THR A 80 -9.47 4.64 -4.37
CA THR A 80 -9.14 5.86 -5.14
C THR A 80 -8.55 6.97 -4.25
N SER A 81 -8.97 7.07 -3.00
CA SER A 81 -8.44 8.06 -2.07
C SER A 81 -7.01 7.78 -1.59
N MET A 82 -6.58 6.52 -1.60
CA MET A 82 -5.25 6.14 -1.09
C MET A 82 -4.10 6.66 -1.96
N PRO A 83 -4.06 6.43 -3.29
CA PRO A 83 -3.00 6.97 -4.13
C PRO A 83 -2.97 8.50 -4.17
N LEU A 84 -4.12 9.16 -4.08
CA LEU A 84 -4.19 10.62 -3.94
C LEU A 84 -3.48 11.09 -2.66
N MET A 85 -3.84 10.52 -1.51
CA MET A 85 -3.23 10.85 -0.24
C MET A 85 -1.74 10.48 -0.21
N ALA A 86 -1.34 9.39 -0.87
CA ALA A 86 0.05 9.00 -1.00
C ALA A 86 0.88 10.05 -1.73
N PHE A 87 0.42 10.49 -2.91
CA PHE A 87 1.11 11.50 -3.71
C PHE A 87 1.24 12.82 -2.97
N LEU A 88 0.16 13.31 -2.37
CA LEU A 88 0.15 14.56 -1.60
C LEU A 88 1.10 14.49 -0.40
N SER A 89 1.13 13.36 0.29
CA SER A 89 2.00 13.18 1.45
C SER A 89 3.47 13.09 1.06
N LEU A 90 3.80 12.28 0.06
CA LEU A 90 5.19 12.07 -0.38
C LEU A 90 5.87 13.34 -0.90
N ASN A 91 5.10 14.30 -1.38
CA ASN A 91 5.62 15.61 -1.77
C ASN A 91 6.15 16.42 -0.57
N HIS A 92 5.59 16.20 0.62
CA HIS A 92 5.87 17.01 1.81
C HIS A 92 6.51 16.23 2.97
N VAL A 93 6.48 14.90 2.91
CA VAL A 93 6.93 14.02 3.99
C VAL A 93 8.11 13.16 3.51
N PRO A 94 9.14 12.95 4.36
CA PRO A 94 10.21 11.99 4.07
C PRO A 94 9.64 10.60 3.76
N ILE A 95 10.23 9.88 2.79
CA ILE A 95 9.74 8.54 2.41
C ILE A 95 9.90 7.54 3.55
N SER A 96 10.94 7.67 4.36
CA SER A 96 11.14 6.86 5.58
C SER A 96 10.02 7.05 6.59
N THR A 97 9.57 8.31 6.79
CA THR A 97 8.44 8.64 7.67
C THR A 97 7.13 8.13 7.09
N TYR A 98 6.90 8.35 5.79
CA TYR A 98 5.71 7.88 5.09
C TYR A 98 5.55 6.34 5.21
N THR A 99 6.59 5.57 4.88
CA THR A 99 6.55 4.11 4.94
C THR A 99 6.38 3.59 6.37
N THR A 100 7.01 4.24 7.36
CA THR A 100 6.86 3.84 8.76
C THR A 100 5.43 4.04 9.27
N LEU A 101 4.80 5.16 8.95
CA LEU A 101 3.41 5.44 9.37
C LEU A 101 2.40 4.53 8.66
N MET A 102 2.64 4.17 7.40
CA MET A 102 1.81 3.18 6.72
C MET A 102 1.81 1.82 7.43
N MET A 103 2.89 1.47 8.11
CA MET A 103 2.99 0.21 8.86
C MET A 103 2.14 0.15 10.14
N LEU A 104 1.33 1.16 10.38
CA LEU A 104 0.18 1.05 11.31
C LEU A 104 -0.95 0.16 10.75
N ALA A 105 -0.96 -0.15 9.45
CA ALA A 105 -2.03 -0.93 8.83
C ALA A 105 -2.29 -2.30 9.49
N PRO A 106 -1.31 -3.11 9.87
CA PRO A 106 -1.56 -4.34 10.62
C PRO A 106 -2.22 -4.10 11.98
N LEU A 107 -1.84 -3.04 12.68
CA LEU A 107 -2.45 -2.68 13.98
C LEU A 107 -3.90 -2.23 13.79
N ASN A 108 -4.15 -1.39 12.80
CA ASN A 108 -5.49 -0.98 12.42
C ASN A 108 -6.34 -2.18 11.97
N THR A 109 -5.73 -3.20 11.33
CA THR A 109 -6.42 -4.43 10.96
C THR A 109 -6.95 -5.18 12.18
N VAL A 110 -6.19 -5.25 13.28
CA VAL A 110 -6.66 -5.86 14.53
C VAL A 110 -7.88 -5.13 15.07
N ILE A 111 -7.83 -3.79 15.12
CA ILE A 111 -8.93 -2.97 15.62
C ILE A 111 -10.18 -3.14 14.74
N LEU A 112 -10.02 -2.99 13.43
CA LEU A 112 -11.14 -3.02 12.49
C LEU A 112 -11.71 -4.43 12.29
N SER A 113 -10.94 -5.51 12.51
CA SER A 113 -11.45 -6.87 12.44
C SER A 113 -12.50 -7.14 13.54
N TYR A 114 -12.36 -6.52 14.69
CA TYR A 114 -13.38 -6.59 15.75
C TYR A 114 -14.72 -6.03 15.28
N PHE A 115 -14.72 -4.86 14.59
CA PHE A 115 -15.96 -4.22 14.15
C PHE A 115 -16.53 -4.83 12.86
N ILE A 116 -15.69 -5.24 11.90
CA ILE A 116 -16.14 -5.67 10.56
C ILE A 116 -16.38 -7.19 10.49
N LEU A 117 -15.58 -7.98 11.23
CA LEU A 117 -15.64 -9.44 11.22
C LEU A 117 -16.21 -10.00 12.51
N ASN A 118 -16.52 -9.17 13.52
CA ASN A 118 -16.92 -9.58 14.88
C ASN A 118 -15.90 -10.54 15.54
N GLU A 119 -14.62 -10.38 15.21
CA GLU A 119 -13.55 -11.19 15.80
C GLU A 119 -13.21 -10.69 17.21
N LYS A 120 -13.10 -11.60 18.17
CA LYS A 120 -12.68 -11.23 19.55
C LYS A 120 -11.20 -10.85 19.56
N ILE A 121 -10.89 -9.68 20.11
CA ILE A 121 -9.52 -9.23 20.32
C ILE A 121 -9.05 -9.76 21.67
N ASN A 122 -7.90 -10.42 21.71
CA ASN A 122 -7.30 -10.86 22.96
C ASN A 122 -6.54 -9.70 23.65
N ASN A 123 -6.34 -9.80 24.96
CA ASN A 123 -5.66 -8.76 25.75
C ASN A 123 -4.23 -8.47 25.26
N ILE A 124 -3.52 -9.48 24.77
CA ILE A 124 -2.16 -9.33 24.22
C ILE A 124 -2.19 -8.43 22.97
N SER A 125 -3.18 -8.63 22.10
CA SER A 125 -3.35 -7.78 20.91
C SER A 125 -3.72 -6.35 21.28
N ILE A 126 -4.53 -6.13 22.33
CA ILE A 126 -4.86 -4.77 22.80
C ILE A 126 -3.60 -4.06 23.30
N ILE A 127 -2.82 -4.72 24.17
CA ILE A 127 -1.57 -4.18 24.70
C ILE A 127 -0.60 -3.87 23.55
N ALA A 128 -0.46 -4.78 22.60
CA ALA A 128 0.42 -4.59 21.45
C ALA A 128 -0.04 -3.40 20.56
N VAL A 129 -1.34 -3.22 20.35
CA VAL A 129 -1.87 -2.07 19.63
C VAL A 129 -1.52 -0.76 20.33
N ILE A 130 -1.76 -0.67 21.66
CA ILE A 130 -1.42 0.52 22.46
C ILE A 130 0.09 0.81 22.35
N PHE A 131 0.92 -0.22 22.50
CA PHE A 131 2.37 -0.11 22.40
C PHE A 131 2.83 0.35 21.01
N GLY A 132 2.21 -0.16 19.94
CA GLY A 132 2.51 0.27 18.57
C GLY A 132 2.16 1.73 18.30
N PHE A 133 1.00 2.20 18.77
CA PHE A 133 0.66 3.62 18.67
C PHE A 133 1.58 4.51 19.51
N SER A 134 2.05 4.06 20.68
CA SER A 134 3.06 4.80 21.44
C SER A 134 4.38 4.92 20.65
N GLY A 135 4.75 3.89 19.87
CA GLY A 135 5.89 3.92 18.95
C GLY A 135 5.76 5.01 17.90
N VAL A 136 4.55 5.28 17.37
CA VAL A 136 4.31 6.40 16.45
C VAL A 136 4.58 7.73 17.11
N LEU A 137 4.10 7.95 18.32
CA LEU A 137 4.35 9.19 19.06
C LEU A 137 5.85 9.39 19.31
N PHE A 138 6.55 8.30 19.61
CA PHE A 138 8.00 8.35 19.79
C PHE A 138 8.73 8.69 18.49
N PHE A 139 8.30 8.08 17.38
CA PHE A 139 8.85 8.31 16.04
C PHE A 139 8.66 9.76 15.57
N LEU A 140 7.48 10.34 15.78
CA LEU A 140 7.11 11.66 15.25
C LEU A 140 7.68 12.83 16.05
N LYS A 141 8.13 12.62 17.29
CA LYS A 141 8.58 13.69 18.18
C LYS A 141 7.59 14.90 18.18
N PRO A 142 6.47 14.85 18.89
CA PRO A 142 5.42 15.87 18.81
C PRO A 142 5.87 17.32 19.06
N SER A 143 7.02 17.51 19.70
CA SER A 143 7.63 18.84 19.95
C SER A 143 8.19 19.53 18.71
N ALA A 144 8.33 18.84 17.58
CA ALA A 144 8.98 19.38 16.37
C ALA A 144 8.01 20.07 15.38
N GLY A 145 6.73 20.21 15.73
CA GLY A 145 5.70 20.71 14.82
C GLY A 145 5.22 19.60 13.85
N LEU A 146 3.97 19.18 13.98
CA LEU A 146 3.41 18.13 13.13
C LEU A 146 2.90 18.74 11.82
N SER A 147 3.42 18.27 10.69
CA SER A 147 2.86 18.61 9.38
C SER A 147 1.51 17.91 9.19
N ILE A 148 0.52 18.63 8.64
CA ILE A 148 -0.79 18.04 8.28
C ILE A 148 -0.65 16.88 7.29
N PHE A 149 0.38 16.89 6.48
CA PHE A 149 0.67 15.83 5.50
C PHE A 149 1.03 14.47 6.11
N LEU A 150 1.35 14.42 7.42
CA LEU A 150 1.51 13.17 8.17
C LEU A 150 0.19 12.42 8.35
N LEU A 151 -0.95 13.11 8.25
CA LEU A 151 -2.26 12.46 8.29
C LEU A 151 -2.49 11.56 7.07
N GLY A 152 -1.85 11.82 5.93
CA GLY A 152 -1.99 11.01 4.73
C GLY A 152 -1.57 9.56 4.91
N PRO A 153 -0.33 9.22 5.31
CA PRO A 153 0.07 7.84 5.54
C PRO A 153 -0.70 7.18 6.70
N ILE A 154 -1.13 7.91 7.72
CA ILE A 154 -2.01 7.39 8.77
C ILE A 154 -3.38 7.01 8.18
N TYR A 155 -3.98 7.90 7.39
CA TYR A 155 -5.21 7.64 6.66
C TYR A 155 -5.09 6.38 5.79
N ILE A 156 -4.02 6.30 4.98
CA ILE A 156 -3.75 5.15 4.11
C ILE A 156 -3.65 3.87 4.95
N SER A 157 -3.01 3.89 6.12
CA SER A 157 -2.88 2.72 6.98
C SER A 157 -4.24 2.17 7.46
N VAL A 158 -5.20 3.05 7.73
CA VAL A 158 -6.58 2.65 8.10
C VAL A 158 -7.30 2.03 6.92
N PHE A 159 -7.28 2.70 5.76
CA PHE A 159 -7.96 2.18 4.56
C PHE A 159 -7.30 0.92 4.02
N GLN A 160 -5.99 0.79 4.14
CA GLN A 160 -5.27 -0.43 3.83
C GLN A 160 -5.75 -1.60 4.69
N ALA A 161 -5.98 -1.37 5.99
CA ALA A 161 -6.58 -2.38 6.86
C ALA A 161 -7.98 -2.80 6.40
N VAL A 162 -8.84 -1.85 5.97
CA VAL A 162 -10.14 -2.16 5.34
C VAL A 162 -9.97 -3.02 4.09
N MET A 163 -8.98 -2.70 3.24
CA MET A 163 -8.68 -3.50 2.04
C MET A 163 -8.27 -4.94 2.40
N PHE A 164 -7.48 -5.14 3.45
CA PHE A 164 -7.09 -6.47 3.94
C PHE A 164 -8.28 -7.29 4.40
N ILE A 165 -9.10 -6.70 5.25
CA ILE A 165 -10.27 -7.36 5.84
C ILE A 165 -11.28 -7.73 4.75
N THR A 166 -11.55 -6.81 3.82
CA THR A 166 -12.48 -7.06 2.72
C THR A 166 -11.93 -8.05 1.70
N ALA A 167 -10.61 -8.06 1.45
CA ALA A 167 -9.99 -9.09 0.62
C ALA A 167 -10.18 -10.49 1.21
N LYS A 168 -9.97 -10.64 2.53
CA LYS A 168 -10.20 -11.89 3.26
C LYS A 168 -11.68 -12.31 3.20
N LYS A 169 -12.59 -11.38 3.47
CA LYS A 169 -14.04 -11.64 3.55
C LYS A 169 -14.66 -12.06 2.21
N TYR A 170 -14.14 -11.52 1.12
CA TYR A 170 -14.77 -11.64 -0.20
C TYR A 170 -13.89 -12.32 -1.26
N HIS A 171 -12.86 -13.08 -0.85
CA HIS A 171 -11.91 -13.72 -1.77
C HIS A 171 -12.56 -14.70 -2.77
N GLU A 172 -13.69 -15.34 -2.40
CA GLU A 172 -14.39 -16.32 -3.24
C GLU A 172 -15.31 -15.70 -4.30
N LEU A 173 -15.49 -14.39 -4.31
CA LEU A 173 -16.44 -13.72 -5.19
C LEU A 173 -15.87 -13.42 -6.58
N GLY A 174 -14.54 -13.44 -6.76
CA GLY A 174 -13.90 -13.14 -8.02
C GLY A 174 -12.39 -13.40 -8.01
N SER A 175 -11.72 -13.19 -9.15
CA SER A 175 -10.29 -13.41 -9.28
C SER A 175 -9.48 -12.28 -8.63
N SER A 176 -8.28 -12.60 -8.11
CA SER A 176 -7.37 -11.60 -7.53
C SER A 176 -6.96 -10.54 -8.56
N ILE A 177 -6.69 -10.95 -9.80
CA ILE A 177 -6.30 -10.04 -10.88
C ILE A 177 -7.47 -9.13 -11.30
N GLY A 178 -8.72 -9.63 -11.25
CA GLY A 178 -9.92 -8.84 -11.46
C GLY A 178 -10.13 -7.80 -10.36
N TYR A 179 -9.92 -8.15 -9.09
CA TYR A 179 -9.93 -7.16 -8.00
C TYR A 179 -8.87 -6.07 -8.22
N THR A 180 -7.67 -6.43 -8.65
CA THR A 180 -6.62 -5.46 -8.95
C THR A 180 -7.04 -4.49 -10.06
N PHE A 181 -7.74 -4.97 -11.10
CA PHE A 181 -8.27 -4.12 -12.17
C PHE A 181 -9.22 -3.04 -11.62
N PHE A 182 -10.16 -3.42 -10.75
CA PHE A 182 -11.08 -2.45 -10.14
C PHE A 182 -10.37 -1.45 -9.21
N LEU A 183 -9.31 -1.84 -8.55
CA LEU A 183 -8.49 -0.93 -7.74
C LEU A 183 -7.75 0.09 -8.62
N TRP A 184 -7.41 -0.24 -9.86
CA TRP A 184 -6.69 0.66 -10.77
C TRP A 184 -7.60 1.55 -11.60
N ILE A 185 -8.74 1.02 -12.07
CA ILE A 185 -9.62 1.76 -12.99
C ILE A 185 -10.24 3.00 -12.35
N PHE A 186 -10.68 2.94 -11.08
CA PHE A 186 -11.35 4.05 -10.43
C PHE A 186 -10.42 5.26 -10.17
N PRO A 187 -9.20 5.11 -9.60
CA PRO A 187 -8.28 6.24 -9.48
C PRO A 187 -7.86 6.79 -10.85
N THR A 188 -7.77 5.95 -11.88
CA THR A 188 -7.47 6.39 -13.24
C THR A 188 -8.60 7.26 -13.80
N LEU A 189 -9.84 6.83 -13.68
CA LEU A 189 -11.00 7.60 -14.13
C LEU A 189 -11.07 8.97 -13.43
N LEU A 190 -10.88 8.99 -12.10
CA LEU A 190 -10.85 10.25 -11.36
C LEU A 190 -9.69 11.15 -11.83
N SER A 191 -8.52 10.57 -12.06
CA SER A 191 -7.34 11.32 -12.52
C SER A 191 -7.57 11.96 -13.88
N TYR A 192 -8.27 11.30 -14.80
CA TYR A 192 -8.60 11.87 -16.11
C TYR A 192 -9.52 13.08 -16.02
N VAL A 193 -10.47 13.11 -15.07
CA VAL A 193 -11.34 14.28 -14.86
C VAL A 193 -10.49 15.53 -14.59
N PHE A 194 -9.46 15.41 -13.75
CA PHE A 194 -8.57 16.54 -13.44
C PHE A 194 -7.52 16.77 -14.53
N PHE A 195 -6.99 15.71 -15.14
CA PHE A 195 -6.02 15.81 -16.24
C PHE A 195 -6.57 16.60 -17.42
N LEU A 196 -7.85 16.46 -17.73
CA LEU A 196 -8.50 17.20 -18.84
C LEU A 196 -8.61 18.70 -18.55
N THR A 197 -8.58 19.14 -17.30
CA THR A 197 -8.60 20.56 -16.92
C THR A 197 -7.21 21.21 -16.97
N ASP A 198 -6.15 20.40 -16.82
CA ASP A 198 -4.75 20.84 -16.81
C ASP A 198 -3.85 19.79 -17.49
N PRO A 199 -3.93 19.64 -18.81
CA PRO A 199 -3.17 18.62 -19.51
C PRO A 199 -1.69 19.02 -19.65
N ILE A 200 -0.80 18.15 -19.16
CA ILE A 200 0.65 18.30 -19.35
C ILE A 200 1.16 17.13 -20.18
N ILE A 201 1.88 17.45 -21.25
CA ILE A 201 2.62 16.45 -22.04
C ILE A 201 4.01 16.32 -21.41
N PRO A 202 4.31 15.19 -20.74
CA PRO A 202 5.62 14.99 -20.12
C PRO A 202 6.71 14.86 -21.19
N SER A 203 7.93 15.27 -20.87
CA SER A 203 9.10 14.91 -21.65
C SER A 203 9.24 13.39 -21.73
N MET A 204 9.93 12.85 -22.73
CA MET A 204 10.12 11.41 -22.88
C MET A 204 10.72 10.77 -21.62
N ASN A 205 11.66 11.43 -20.96
CA ASN A 205 12.26 10.94 -19.73
C ASN A 205 11.23 10.85 -18.59
N ASN A 206 10.45 11.91 -18.36
CA ASN A 206 9.41 11.92 -17.33
C ASN A 206 8.30 10.91 -17.63
N LEU A 207 7.95 10.74 -18.92
CA LEU A 207 6.97 9.73 -19.34
C LEU A 207 7.42 8.31 -18.94
N ILE A 208 8.66 7.95 -19.26
CA ILE A 208 9.23 6.65 -18.90
C ILE A 208 9.22 6.47 -17.37
N ILE A 209 9.64 7.48 -16.62
CA ILE A 209 9.68 7.44 -15.17
C ILE A 209 8.27 7.25 -14.58
N ILE A 210 7.27 7.98 -15.08
CA ILE A 210 5.86 7.86 -14.64
C ILE A 210 5.34 6.44 -14.92
N ILE A 211 5.58 5.90 -16.12
CA ILE A 211 5.15 4.55 -16.48
C ILE A 211 5.83 3.51 -15.57
N CYS A 212 7.14 3.60 -15.39
CA CYS A 212 7.88 2.70 -14.50
C CYS A 212 7.34 2.74 -13.07
N GLY A 213 7.09 3.93 -12.52
CA GLY A 213 6.54 4.09 -11.18
C GLY A 213 5.17 3.46 -11.03
N ALA A 214 4.25 3.72 -11.96
CA ALA A 214 2.90 3.15 -11.94
C ALA A 214 2.91 1.62 -12.12
N VAL A 215 3.78 1.09 -12.97
CA VAL A 215 3.96 -0.36 -13.15
C VAL A 215 4.54 -1.00 -11.89
N PHE A 216 5.50 -0.36 -11.23
CA PHE A 216 6.05 -0.84 -9.95
C PHE A 216 4.96 -0.91 -8.87
N LEU A 217 4.13 0.11 -8.75
CA LEU A 217 2.99 0.10 -7.82
C LEU A 217 1.99 -1.01 -8.15
N LEU A 218 1.67 -1.22 -9.45
CA LEU A 218 0.81 -2.31 -9.89
C LEU A 218 1.39 -3.68 -9.51
N ILE A 219 2.66 -3.93 -9.85
CA ILE A 219 3.34 -5.19 -9.53
C ILE A 219 3.39 -5.42 -8.02
N SER A 220 3.66 -4.38 -7.24
CA SER A 220 3.66 -4.45 -5.79
C SER A 220 2.31 -4.93 -5.26
N VAL A 221 1.20 -4.29 -5.64
CA VAL A 221 -0.15 -4.68 -5.18
C VAL A 221 -0.53 -6.08 -5.68
N PHE A 222 -0.15 -6.44 -6.89
CA PHE A 222 -0.37 -7.79 -7.42
C PHE A 222 0.38 -8.84 -6.61
N LEU A 223 1.69 -8.66 -6.39
CA LEU A 223 2.53 -9.58 -5.61
C LEU A 223 2.05 -9.68 -4.17
N TRP A 224 1.56 -8.60 -3.62
CA TRP A 224 1.02 -8.57 -2.29
C TRP A 224 -0.25 -9.43 -2.17
N ASN A 225 -1.21 -9.26 -3.07
CA ASN A 225 -2.39 -10.12 -3.14
C ASN A 225 -2.00 -11.58 -3.38
N TYR A 226 -1.03 -11.84 -4.27
CA TYR A 226 -0.51 -13.17 -4.57
C TYR A 226 0.14 -13.82 -3.34
N ALA A 227 0.93 -13.05 -2.56
CA ALA A 227 1.56 -13.55 -1.34
C ALA A 227 0.54 -14.09 -0.35
N TYR A 228 -0.53 -13.34 -0.09
CA TYR A 228 -1.60 -13.76 0.81
C TYR A 228 -2.42 -14.94 0.25
N TYR A 229 -2.64 -14.96 -1.05
CA TYR A 229 -3.29 -16.10 -1.71
C TYR A 229 -2.47 -17.39 -1.56
N GLN A 230 -1.16 -17.34 -1.82
CA GLN A 230 -0.27 -18.49 -1.68
C GLN A 230 -0.10 -18.94 -0.23
N ALA A 231 -0.10 -18.04 0.71
CA ALA A 231 0.06 -18.36 2.12
C ALA A 231 -1.12 -19.15 2.69
N GLY A 232 -2.34 -18.98 2.18
CA GLY A 232 -3.54 -19.66 2.66
C GLY A 232 -3.65 -19.63 4.18
N ASN A 233 -3.61 -20.79 4.84
CA ASN A 233 -3.66 -20.91 6.30
C ASN A 233 -2.42 -20.33 7.03
N TYR A 234 -1.34 -20.01 6.30
CA TYR A 234 -0.12 -19.41 6.85
C TYR A 234 -0.08 -17.89 6.75
N THR A 235 -1.18 -17.25 6.36
CA THR A 235 -1.29 -15.79 6.20
C THR A 235 -0.72 -15.03 7.41
N GLN A 236 -1.05 -15.45 8.63
CA GLN A 236 -0.53 -14.82 9.86
C GLN A 236 0.99 -14.95 10.03
N LYS A 237 1.60 -16.04 9.49
CA LYS A 237 3.03 -16.26 9.58
C LYS A 237 3.82 -15.44 8.58
N ILE A 238 3.24 -15.06 7.43
CA ILE A 238 3.91 -14.23 6.43
C ILE A 238 3.69 -12.74 6.68
N SER A 239 2.60 -12.35 7.35
CA SER A 239 2.26 -10.95 7.59
C SER A 239 3.39 -10.10 8.21
N PRO A 240 4.27 -10.61 9.13
CA PRO A 240 5.39 -9.83 9.65
C PRO A 240 6.38 -9.35 8.58
N TYR A 241 6.48 -10.03 7.43
CA TYR A 241 7.38 -9.62 6.37
C TYR A 241 6.98 -8.31 5.68
N ILE A 242 5.74 -7.83 5.90
CA ILE A 242 5.30 -6.51 5.40
C ILE A 242 6.12 -5.37 6.02
N TYR A 243 6.61 -5.55 7.25
CA TYR A 243 7.46 -4.55 7.92
C TYR A 243 8.81 -4.33 7.24
N SER A 244 9.20 -5.20 6.30
CA SER A 244 10.38 -4.96 5.45
C SER A 244 10.26 -3.66 4.64
N GLN A 245 9.03 -3.15 4.41
CA GLN A 245 8.82 -1.86 3.76
C GLN A 245 9.47 -0.69 4.51
N ILE A 246 9.54 -0.74 5.84
CA ILE A 246 10.25 0.27 6.65
C ILE A 246 11.74 0.28 6.29
N ILE A 247 12.32 -0.92 6.10
CA ILE A 247 13.73 -1.07 5.75
C ILE A 247 13.98 -0.49 4.36
N TRP A 248 13.16 -0.87 3.38
CA TRP A 248 13.29 -0.39 2.00
C TRP A 248 13.07 1.12 1.88
N GLY A 249 12.00 1.64 2.50
CA GLY A 249 11.72 3.08 2.54
C GLY A 249 12.83 3.88 3.23
N GLY A 250 13.37 3.36 4.34
CA GLY A 250 14.50 3.98 5.04
C GLY A 250 15.78 3.99 4.20
N LEU A 251 16.13 2.86 3.56
CA LEU A 251 17.30 2.77 2.69
C LEU A 251 17.19 3.71 1.48
N ILE A 252 16.05 3.72 0.81
CA ILE A 252 15.78 4.61 -0.32
C ILE A 252 15.84 6.08 0.13
N GLY A 253 15.23 6.39 1.29
CA GLY A 253 15.27 7.72 1.89
C GLY A 253 16.70 8.22 2.11
N ILE A 254 17.56 7.40 2.70
CA ILE A 254 18.98 7.74 2.95
C ILE A 254 19.75 7.88 1.64
N ILE A 255 19.64 6.90 0.74
CA ILE A 255 20.52 6.81 -0.44
C ILE A 255 20.14 7.87 -1.48
N TYR A 256 18.85 7.97 -1.84
CA TYR A 256 18.40 8.83 -2.94
C TYR A 256 17.95 10.21 -2.47
N PHE A 257 17.21 10.28 -1.36
CA PHE A 257 16.65 11.55 -0.86
C PHE A 257 17.50 12.22 0.20
N LYS A 258 18.64 11.59 0.62
CA LYS A 258 19.55 12.11 1.65
C LYS A 258 18.84 12.42 2.97
N GLU A 259 17.81 11.63 3.29
CA GLU A 259 17.05 11.76 4.54
C GLU A 259 17.92 11.40 5.74
N LYS A 260 17.78 12.18 6.81
CA LYS A 260 18.48 11.91 8.09
C LYS A 260 17.53 11.12 9.00
N ILE A 261 17.93 9.92 9.36
CA ILE A 261 17.22 9.10 10.33
C ILE A 261 17.86 9.30 11.68
N ASP A 262 17.13 9.83 12.63
CA ASP A 262 17.62 10.01 13.99
C ASP A 262 17.27 8.83 14.91
N PHE A 263 17.84 8.88 16.13
CA PHE A 263 17.66 7.82 17.12
C PHE A 263 16.17 7.55 17.46
N TYR A 264 15.35 8.61 17.59
CA TYR A 264 13.94 8.47 17.95
C TYR A 264 13.12 7.83 16.82
N MET A 265 13.43 8.19 15.57
CA MET A 265 12.82 7.57 14.39
C MET A 265 13.14 6.05 14.36
N LEU A 266 14.38 5.68 14.66
CA LEU A 266 14.82 4.29 14.66
C LEU A 266 14.14 3.48 15.78
N VAL A 267 14.12 4.01 16.99
CA VAL A 267 13.45 3.37 18.13
C VAL A 267 11.94 3.28 17.93
N GLY A 268 11.28 4.35 17.45
CA GLY A 268 9.85 4.35 17.15
C GLY A 268 9.49 3.31 16.08
N ALA A 269 10.28 3.20 15.00
CA ALA A 269 10.09 2.18 13.97
C ALA A 269 10.22 0.76 14.52
N LEU A 270 11.21 0.49 15.38
CA LEU A 270 11.37 -0.80 16.04
C LEU A 270 10.16 -1.14 16.93
N ILE A 271 9.67 -0.18 17.71
CA ILE A 271 8.48 -0.38 18.56
C ILE A 271 7.27 -0.77 17.69
N ILE A 272 7.03 -0.09 16.56
CA ILE A 272 5.95 -0.39 15.62
C ILE A 272 6.10 -1.81 15.06
N ILE A 273 7.30 -2.19 14.61
CA ILE A 273 7.59 -3.52 14.07
C ILE A 273 7.31 -4.61 15.12
N PHE A 274 7.86 -4.49 16.32
CA PHE A 274 7.68 -5.48 17.38
C PHE A 274 6.23 -5.60 17.81
N SER A 275 5.55 -4.49 17.98
CA SER A 275 4.13 -4.43 18.29
C SER A 275 3.29 -5.17 17.23
N GLY A 276 3.55 -4.88 15.94
CA GLY A 276 2.85 -5.55 14.85
C GLY A 276 3.11 -7.06 14.81
N ILE A 277 4.35 -7.51 15.04
CA ILE A 277 4.69 -8.93 15.11
C ILE A 277 3.93 -9.64 16.25
N ILE A 278 3.80 -8.98 17.40
CA ILE A 278 3.05 -9.52 18.54
C ILE A 278 1.58 -9.71 18.20
N THR A 279 0.94 -8.73 17.52
CA THR A 279 -0.48 -8.83 17.14
C THR A 279 -0.77 -9.99 16.18
N MET A 280 0.22 -10.41 15.41
CA MET A 280 0.08 -11.48 14.42
C MET A 280 0.27 -12.89 15.00
N LYS A 281 0.85 -13.02 16.19
CA LYS A 281 0.95 -14.28 16.92
C LYS A 281 -0.44 -14.62 17.52
N LYS A 282 -1.34 -15.17 16.71
CA LYS A 282 -2.52 -15.85 17.27
C LYS A 282 -2.10 -17.19 17.89
N LYS A 283 -2.56 -17.44 19.10
CA LYS A 283 -2.61 -18.78 19.69
C LYS A 283 -3.59 -19.66 18.93
#